data_586f569b0824413d608a95e238dfd48b
#
_entry.id   586f569b0824413d608a95e238dfd48b
#
_cell.length_a   1.000
_cell.length_b   1.000
_cell.length_c   1.000
_cell.angle_alpha   90.00
_cell.angle_beta   90.00
_cell.angle_gamma   90.00
#
_symmetry.space_group_name_H-M   'P 1'
#
loop_
_entity.id
_entity.type
_entity.pdbx_description
1 polymer ?
#
loop_
_entity_poly.entity_id
_entity_poly.type
_entity_poly.pdbx_seq_one_letter_code
_entity_poly.pdbx_strand_id
1 'polypeptide(L)'
;MVVLVTCVLAGTALARRLGMSAPLLLVVAGCLGSYVPGIPDVALTPDLVLVGLLPPLLYAAAIRTSLIDFRRNTRPIALLSVSLVIVTTVGVGLVAWWILPVPLAAALALGAVVAPPDAVAATSIARRVGMPRRIVTILEGESLVNDATALVTLRTAIAAMTAGGITVWSIGFDFIVSAIGAVVIGVAVAIGVGYVRRRVKDDLTDVSISLLTPWIAYLPAEEIHASGVLAVVVAGLLLGHKAQLIQSASSRVLERTNWATIGFLLENSVFLLIGLQIRSVLDDLRETDLAYSTIGWACVAVLVATISLRFVWVFASTYGPRLIPAVRRADPAPPWHYTAVISWAGMRGVVTLAAVFLLPGDTPHREVFVAIAFAVTAGTLLLHGLSLPWAVRRLNLPPPDPHEDHLQEATVYQKAARAGLKRLDTEMNGDEPEEVIERLRRRSLDRANAVWERLGGTAEPPSVQYAKLRRSMLESEREEVLRIRRNGHIDQGVLQHVLDSLDVEESVLERSAQDSTAEREVDLVPSGDRGRCADLRTYVDAPRPRTPEGCEQCLDDGTSWVHLRMCMACGYIGCCDSSPGQHSAAHWHGTEHPVMRSFEPGEAWRWCFTHQVTG
;
A
#
# COMPACT_ATOMS: atom_id res chain seq x y z
N MET A 1 -14.05 22.23 11.50
CA MET A 1 -12.87 21.71 10.78
C MET A 1 -11.61 21.71 11.64
N VAL A 2 -11.16 22.84 12.22
CA VAL A 2 -9.94 22.90 13.06
C VAL A 2 -9.98 21.89 14.22
N VAL A 3 -11.08 21.87 14.99
CA VAL A 3 -11.24 20.95 16.13
C VAL A 3 -11.17 19.48 15.66
N LEU A 4 -11.85 19.13 14.57
CA LEU A 4 -11.83 17.78 14.00
C LEU A 4 -10.39 17.35 13.66
N VAL A 5 -9.65 18.17 12.91
CA VAL A 5 -8.25 17.88 12.53
C VAL A 5 -7.37 17.77 13.78
N THR A 6 -7.54 18.64 14.76
CA THR A 6 -6.78 18.59 16.01
C THR A 6 -7.06 17.30 16.78
N CYS A 7 -8.33 16.87 16.89
CA CYS A 7 -8.70 15.60 17.52
C CYS A 7 -8.11 14.39 16.77
N VAL A 8 -8.12 14.42 15.44
CA VAL A 8 -7.51 13.38 14.60
C VAL A 8 -6.01 13.30 14.86
N LEU A 9 -5.29 14.43 14.86
CA LEU A 9 -3.84 14.46 15.10
C LEU A 9 -3.51 13.98 16.54
N ALA A 10 -4.25 14.46 17.54
CA ALA A 10 -4.07 14.03 18.92
C ALA A 10 -4.38 12.53 19.10
N GLY A 11 -5.49 12.06 18.52
CA GLY A 11 -5.89 10.64 18.56
C GLY A 11 -4.89 9.72 17.87
N THR A 12 -4.37 10.11 16.70
CA THR A 12 -3.36 9.32 15.99
C THR A 12 -2.00 9.33 16.70
N ALA A 13 -1.61 10.43 17.34
CA ALA A 13 -0.41 10.50 18.18
C ALA A 13 -0.54 9.60 19.42
N LEU A 14 -1.72 9.60 20.06
CA LEU A 14 -2.01 8.74 21.20
C LEU A 14 -2.03 7.26 20.80
N ALA A 15 -2.65 6.92 19.66
CA ALA A 15 -2.68 5.56 19.14
C ALA A 15 -1.26 5.00 18.91
N ARG A 16 -0.34 5.82 18.37
CA ARG A 16 1.07 5.45 18.21
C ARG A 16 1.76 5.18 19.56
N ARG A 17 1.50 6.02 20.58
CA ARG A 17 2.08 5.83 21.92
C ARG A 17 1.56 4.57 22.61
N LEU A 18 0.27 4.25 22.42
CA LEU A 18 -0.38 3.06 23.00
C LEU A 18 -0.13 1.78 22.20
N GLY A 19 0.53 1.85 21.05
CA GLY A 19 0.71 0.70 20.15
C GLY A 19 -0.61 0.20 19.53
N MET A 20 -1.68 1.02 19.54
CA MET A 20 -2.99 0.67 19.00
C MET A 20 -3.15 1.13 17.54
N SER A 21 -4.16 0.58 16.85
CA SER A 21 -4.57 1.06 15.54
C SER A 21 -5.30 2.40 15.66
N ALA A 22 -4.88 3.40 14.86
CA ALA A 22 -5.48 4.73 14.88
C ALA A 22 -6.99 4.73 14.54
N PRO A 23 -7.48 4.00 13.52
CA PRO A 23 -8.90 3.86 13.24
C PRO A 23 -9.74 3.41 14.45
N LEU A 24 -9.27 2.39 15.17
CA LEU A 24 -9.97 1.88 16.36
C LEU A 24 -10.09 2.92 17.45
N LEU A 25 -8.99 3.59 17.77
CA LEU A 25 -8.97 4.61 18.81
C LEU A 25 -9.86 5.80 18.45
N LEU A 26 -9.86 6.21 17.18
CA LEU A 26 -10.66 7.33 16.69
C LEU A 26 -12.17 7.02 16.70
N VAL A 27 -12.58 5.80 16.35
CA VAL A 27 -13.99 5.38 16.50
C VAL A 27 -14.40 5.42 17.95
N VAL A 28 -13.60 4.85 18.86
CA VAL A 28 -13.91 4.88 20.30
C VAL A 28 -13.95 6.31 20.84
N ALA A 29 -12.98 7.15 20.46
CA ALA A 29 -12.94 8.56 20.84
C ALA A 29 -14.17 9.33 20.31
N GLY A 30 -14.61 9.05 19.08
CA GLY A 30 -15.84 9.58 18.52
C GLY A 30 -17.08 9.14 19.28
N CYS A 31 -17.19 7.84 19.61
CA CYS A 31 -18.30 7.32 20.43
C CYS A 31 -18.37 8.00 21.81
N LEU A 32 -17.24 8.19 22.47
CA LEU A 32 -17.20 8.91 23.75
C LEU A 32 -17.52 10.40 23.56
N GLY A 33 -16.99 11.00 22.49
CA GLY A 33 -17.22 12.40 22.13
C GLY A 33 -18.68 12.72 21.83
N SER A 34 -19.46 11.77 21.30
CA SER A 34 -20.87 11.98 20.97
C SER A 34 -21.75 12.28 22.18
N TYR A 35 -21.30 11.92 23.38
CA TYR A 35 -22.00 12.23 24.64
C TYR A 35 -21.54 13.53 25.32
N VAL A 36 -20.52 14.21 24.75
CA VAL A 36 -20.02 15.48 25.31
C VAL A 36 -20.95 16.64 24.91
N PRO A 37 -21.54 17.37 25.87
CA PRO A 37 -22.40 18.52 25.58
C PRO A 37 -21.63 19.59 24.80
N GLY A 38 -22.23 20.11 23.72
CA GLY A 38 -21.64 21.18 22.90
C GLY A 38 -20.86 20.70 21.67
N ILE A 39 -20.70 19.38 21.46
CA ILE A 39 -20.25 18.85 20.17
C ILE A 39 -21.46 18.83 19.22
N PRO A 40 -21.41 19.52 18.07
CA PRO A 40 -22.52 19.51 17.12
C PRO A 40 -22.72 18.11 16.53
N ASP A 41 -23.97 17.73 16.31
CA ASP A 41 -24.31 16.53 15.56
C ASP A 41 -23.87 16.73 14.09
N VAL A 42 -22.79 16.08 13.72
CA VAL A 42 -22.28 16.12 12.35
C VAL A 42 -22.93 14.98 11.56
N ALA A 43 -24.02 15.28 10.87
CA ALA A 43 -24.64 14.33 9.98
C ALA A 43 -23.71 14.10 8.75
N LEU A 44 -23.33 12.86 8.53
CA LEU A 44 -22.68 12.45 7.29
C LEU A 44 -23.74 12.37 6.18
N THR A 45 -23.89 13.47 5.43
CA THR A 45 -24.80 13.44 4.27
C THR A 45 -24.22 12.58 3.15
N PRO A 46 -25.08 11.91 2.34
CA PRO A 46 -24.62 11.11 1.20
C PRO A 46 -23.67 11.88 0.27
N ASP A 47 -24.01 13.14 -0.03
CA ASP A 47 -23.20 13.98 -0.93
C ASP A 47 -21.82 14.29 -0.38
N LEU A 48 -21.71 14.58 0.93
CA LEU A 48 -20.42 14.81 1.56
C LEU A 48 -19.51 13.59 1.43
N VAL A 49 -20.08 12.40 1.57
CA VAL A 49 -19.29 11.16 1.53
C VAL A 49 -18.99 10.75 0.09
N LEU A 50 -20.01 10.70 -0.79
CA LEU A 50 -19.85 10.19 -2.15
C LEU A 50 -19.09 11.15 -3.05
N VAL A 51 -19.31 12.46 -2.92
CA VAL A 51 -18.69 13.48 -3.77
C VAL A 51 -17.48 14.11 -3.07
N GLY A 52 -17.58 14.33 -1.76
CA GLY A 52 -16.54 15.03 -0.99
C GLY A 52 -15.38 14.14 -0.54
N LEU A 53 -15.67 12.95 -0.01
CA LEU A 53 -14.67 12.11 0.65
C LEU A 53 -14.19 10.94 -0.20
N LEU A 54 -15.11 10.23 -0.86
CA LEU A 54 -14.79 8.99 -1.56
C LEU A 54 -13.85 9.19 -2.76
N PRO A 55 -14.09 10.13 -3.70
CA PRO A 55 -13.23 10.29 -4.86
C PRO A 55 -11.77 10.59 -4.51
N PRO A 56 -11.43 11.55 -3.61
CA PRO A 56 -10.05 11.81 -3.26
C PRO A 56 -9.41 10.66 -2.47
N LEU A 57 -10.16 9.93 -1.60
CA LEU A 57 -9.63 8.76 -0.89
C LEU A 57 -9.25 7.64 -1.84
N LEU A 58 -10.14 7.31 -2.78
CA LEU A 58 -9.90 6.26 -3.77
C LEU A 58 -8.77 6.62 -4.73
N TYR A 59 -8.71 7.88 -5.16
CA TYR A 59 -7.61 8.36 -6.00
C TYR A 59 -6.27 8.29 -5.27
N ALA A 60 -6.21 8.74 -4.00
CA ALA A 60 -5.01 8.66 -3.18
C ALA A 60 -4.50 7.21 -2.99
N ALA A 61 -5.40 6.23 -2.94
CA ALA A 61 -5.06 4.82 -2.90
C ALA A 61 -4.62 4.31 -4.29
N ALA A 62 -5.39 4.63 -5.34
CA ALA A 62 -5.16 4.15 -6.70
C ALA A 62 -3.82 4.63 -7.29
N ILE A 63 -3.45 5.90 -7.08
CA ILE A 63 -2.21 6.48 -7.61
C ILE A 63 -0.95 5.82 -7.01
N ARG A 64 -1.07 5.24 -5.80
CA ARG A 64 0.03 4.54 -5.11
C ARG A 64 0.08 3.04 -5.42
N THR A 65 -1.00 2.49 -5.95
CA THR A 65 -1.09 1.07 -6.25
C THR A 65 -0.34 0.73 -7.53
N SER A 66 0.49 -0.32 -7.48
CA SER A 66 1.21 -0.82 -8.65
C SER A 66 0.26 -1.49 -9.64
N LEU A 67 0.12 -0.91 -10.84
CA LEU A 67 -0.68 -1.50 -11.91
C LEU A 67 -0.13 -2.87 -12.35
N ILE A 68 1.19 -3.08 -12.25
CA ILE A 68 1.84 -4.35 -12.62
C ILE A 68 1.41 -5.43 -11.63
N ASP A 69 1.50 -5.15 -10.32
CA ASP A 69 1.12 -6.10 -9.28
C ASP A 69 -0.40 -6.34 -9.25
N PHE A 70 -1.19 -5.30 -9.53
CA PHE A 70 -2.63 -5.42 -9.71
C PHE A 70 -2.97 -6.38 -10.86
N ARG A 71 -2.34 -6.20 -12.05
CA ARG A 71 -2.53 -7.10 -13.20
C ARG A 71 -2.09 -8.52 -12.90
N ARG A 72 -1.00 -8.71 -12.18
CA ARG A 72 -0.49 -10.03 -11.78
C ARG A 72 -1.46 -10.78 -10.85
N ASN A 73 -2.23 -10.04 -10.05
CA ASN A 73 -3.20 -10.59 -9.10
C ASN A 73 -4.66 -10.33 -9.51
N THR A 74 -4.94 -10.04 -10.80
CA THR A 74 -6.30 -9.69 -11.28
C THR A 74 -7.33 -10.75 -10.92
N ARG A 75 -6.99 -12.04 -11.02
CA ARG A 75 -7.92 -13.14 -10.73
C ARG A 75 -8.37 -13.16 -9.25
N PRO A 76 -7.49 -13.23 -8.24
CA PRO A 76 -7.93 -13.16 -6.85
C PRO A 76 -8.62 -11.83 -6.53
N ILE A 77 -8.15 -10.70 -7.06
CA ILE A 77 -8.77 -9.39 -6.87
C ILE A 77 -10.21 -9.40 -7.42
N ALA A 78 -10.44 -9.84 -8.65
CA ALA A 78 -11.79 -9.90 -9.24
C ALA A 78 -12.75 -10.83 -8.47
N LEU A 79 -12.26 -11.97 -7.99
CA LEU A 79 -13.06 -12.90 -7.20
C LEU A 79 -13.44 -12.32 -5.83
N LEU A 80 -12.59 -11.50 -5.23
CA LEU A 80 -12.86 -10.86 -3.94
C LEU A 80 -13.66 -9.57 -4.10
N SER A 81 -13.38 -8.75 -5.13
CA SER A 81 -14.03 -7.46 -5.29
C SER A 81 -15.38 -7.51 -6.00
N VAL A 82 -15.66 -8.53 -6.83
CA VAL A 82 -16.93 -8.67 -7.54
C VAL A 82 -17.75 -9.82 -6.97
N SER A 83 -17.22 -11.04 -7.07
CA SER A 83 -18.01 -12.21 -6.72
C SER A 83 -18.31 -12.31 -5.22
N LEU A 84 -17.34 -11.97 -4.34
CA LEU A 84 -17.57 -11.95 -2.90
C LEU A 84 -18.58 -10.87 -2.51
N VAL A 85 -18.54 -9.68 -3.13
CA VAL A 85 -19.51 -8.62 -2.88
C VAL A 85 -20.92 -9.11 -3.21
N ILE A 86 -21.12 -9.74 -4.37
CA ILE A 86 -22.42 -10.30 -4.77
C ILE A 86 -22.87 -11.41 -3.80
N VAL A 87 -22.00 -12.35 -3.46
CA VAL A 87 -22.32 -13.44 -2.51
C VAL A 87 -22.66 -12.89 -1.13
N THR A 88 -21.91 -11.90 -0.65
CA THR A 88 -22.19 -11.27 0.64
C THR A 88 -23.52 -10.49 0.59
N THR A 89 -23.77 -9.74 -0.49
CA THR A 89 -25.05 -9.04 -0.69
C THR A 89 -26.24 -9.98 -0.61
N VAL A 90 -26.19 -11.07 -1.36
CA VAL A 90 -27.28 -12.06 -1.37
C VAL A 90 -27.40 -12.78 -0.03
N GLY A 91 -26.28 -13.26 0.52
CA GLY A 91 -26.31 -14.03 1.76
C GLY A 91 -26.74 -13.21 2.97
N VAL A 92 -26.21 -11.99 3.12
CA VAL A 92 -26.64 -11.08 4.20
C VAL A 92 -28.06 -10.59 3.95
N GLY A 93 -28.43 -10.27 2.70
CA GLY A 93 -29.79 -9.89 2.36
C GLY A 93 -30.81 -10.97 2.74
N LEU A 94 -30.53 -12.25 2.47
CA LEU A 94 -31.39 -13.35 2.87
C LEU A 94 -31.49 -13.51 4.40
N VAL A 95 -30.39 -13.34 5.13
CA VAL A 95 -30.39 -13.36 6.61
C VAL A 95 -31.22 -12.21 7.17
N ALA A 96 -31.05 -10.99 6.63
CA ALA A 96 -31.81 -9.82 7.06
C ALA A 96 -33.30 -9.98 6.76
N TRP A 97 -33.64 -10.48 5.56
CA TRP A 97 -35.03 -10.76 5.15
C TRP A 97 -35.72 -11.79 6.04
N TRP A 98 -34.97 -12.78 6.51
CA TRP A 98 -35.52 -13.80 7.40
C TRP A 98 -35.80 -13.29 8.82
N ILE A 99 -35.02 -12.31 9.30
CA ILE A 99 -35.11 -11.81 10.69
C ILE A 99 -36.03 -10.58 10.77
N LEU A 100 -35.96 -9.70 9.77
CA LEU A 100 -36.63 -8.40 9.77
C LEU A 100 -37.88 -8.43 8.86
N PRO A 101 -38.98 -7.76 9.23
CA PRO A 101 -40.20 -7.68 8.44
C PRO A 101 -40.02 -6.62 7.32
N VAL A 102 -39.10 -6.87 6.38
CA VAL A 102 -38.76 -5.94 5.30
C VAL A 102 -38.86 -6.63 3.93
N PRO A 103 -39.13 -5.91 2.84
CA PRO A 103 -39.08 -6.46 1.50
C PRO A 103 -37.71 -7.01 1.15
N LEU A 104 -37.65 -8.06 0.32
CA LEU A 104 -36.37 -8.67 -0.10
C LEU A 104 -35.44 -7.66 -0.76
N ALA A 105 -35.96 -6.72 -1.56
CA ALA A 105 -35.15 -5.68 -2.20
C ALA A 105 -34.45 -4.77 -1.17
N ALA A 106 -35.16 -4.38 -0.09
CA ALA A 106 -34.57 -3.60 1.01
C ALA A 106 -33.51 -4.40 1.78
N ALA A 107 -33.78 -5.69 2.05
CA ALA A 107 -32.81 -6.58 2.68
C ALA A 107 -31.56 -6.78 1.81
N LEU A 108 -31.69 -6.90 0.49
CA LEU A 108 -30.56 -6.96 -0.45
C LEU A 108 -29.79 -5.63 -0.49
N ALA A 109 -30.49 -4.48 -0.37
CA ALA A 109 -29.82 -3.19 -0.24
C ALA A 109 -28.95 -3.11 1.00
N LEU A 110 -29.43 -3.58 2.17
CA LEU A 110 -28.62 -3.74 3.37
C LEU A 110 -27.42 -4.67 3.15
N GLY A 111 -27.65 -5.80 2.46
CA GLY A 111 -26.57 -6.71 2.08
C GLY A 111 -25.50 -6.05 1.24
N ALA A 112 -25.88 -5.21 0.26
CA ALA A 112 -24.95 -4.45 -0.58
C ALA A 112 -24.17 -3.39 0.23
N VAL A 113 -24.83 -2.75 1.20
CA VAL A 113 -24.21 -1.76 2.12
C VAL A 113 -23.07 -2.39 2.92
N VAL A 114 -23.27 -3.57 3.49
CA VAL A 114 -22.26 -4.22 4.36
C VAL A 114 -21.30 -5.13 3.61
N ALA A 115 -21.48 -5.33 2.30
CA ALA A 115 -20.67 -6.25 1.50
C ALA A 115 -19.21 -5.79 1.35
N PRO A 116 -18.87 -4.51 1.03
CA PRO A 116 -17.51 -4.12 0.73
C PRO A 116 -16.64 -4.10 1.99
N PRO A 117 -15.50 -4.85 2.02
CA PRO A 117 -14.50 -4.68 3.06
C PRO A 117 -13.64 -3.44 2.81
N ASP A 118 -13.18 -2.82 3.88
CA ASP A 118 -12.22 -1.73 3.86
C ASP A 118 -10.80 -2.28 4.04
N ALA A 119 -9.95 -2.05 3.04
CA ALA A 119 -8.56 -2.47 3.13
C ALA A 119 -7.70 -1.53 3.98
N VAL A 120 -8.09 -0.28 4.16
CA VAL A 120 -7.23 0.71 4.81
C VAL A 120 -6.89 0.29 6.24
N ALA A 121 -7.91 -0.05 7.04
CA ALA A 121 -7.71 -0.58 8.38
C ALA A 121 -6.92 -1.89 8.36
N ALA A 122 -7.25 -2.80 7.42
CA ALA A 122 -6.59 -4.10 7.29
C ALA A 122 -5.12 -3.96 6.88
N THR A 123 -4.80 -3.12 5.89
CA THR A 123 -3.43 -2.95 5.38
C THR A 123 -2.53 -2.18 6.34
N SER A 124 -3.07 -1.23 7.10
CA SER A 124 -2.32 -0.54 8.15
C SER A 124 -1.81 -1.52 9.22
N ILE A 125 -2.67 -2.47 9.62
CA ILE A 125 -2.31 -3.54 10.55
C ILE A 125 -1.38 -4.55 9.86
N ALA A 126 -1.67 -4.95 8.63
CA ALA A 126 -0.90 -5.90 7.85
C ALA A 126 0.58 -5.48 7.68
N ARG A 127 0.79 -4.20 7.35
CA ARG A 127 2.14 -3.63 7.23
C ARG A 127 2.88 -3.59 8.57
N ARG A 128 2.18 -3.25 9.67
CA ARG A 128 2.77 -3.24 11.03
C ARG A 128 3.19 -4.63 11.50
N VAL A 129 2.45 -5.68 11.12
CA VAL A 129 2.71 -7.07 11.54
C VAL A 129 3.67 -7.79 10.57
N GLY A 130 4.08 -7.13 9.47
CA GLY A 130 4.97 -7.71 8.47
C GLY A 130 4.31 -8.81 7.64
N MET A 131 3.08 -8.63 7.17
CA MET A 131 2.44 -9.62 6.29
C MET A 131 3.14 -9.72 4.93
N PRO A 132 3.12 -10.92 4.29
CA PRO A 132 3.62 -11.10 2.94
C PRO A 132 3.03 -10.08 1.96
N ARG A 133 3.88 -9.47 1.13
CA ARG A 133 3.49 -8.40 0.18
C ARG A 133 2.33 -8.77 -0.72
N ARG A 134 2.29 -10.04 -1.18
CA ARG A 134 1.20 -10.53 -2.03
C ARG A 134 -0.16 -10.43 -1.35
N ILE A 135 -0.25 -10.68 -0.04
CA ILE A 135 -1.50 -10.56 0.72
C ILE A 135 -1.91 -9.08 0.76
N VAL A 136 -0.97 -8.19 1.08
CA VAL A 136 -1.23 -6.75 1.13
C VAL A 136 -1.73 -6.24 -0.23
N THR A 137 -1.06 -6.60 -1.33
CA THR A 137 -1.46 -6.23 -2.70
C THR A 137 -2.86 -6.73 -3.06
N ILE A 138 -3.20 -7.97 -2.66
CA ILE A 138 -4.55 -8.52 -2.91
C ILE A 138 -5.60 -7.72 -2.13
N LEU A 139 -5.36 -7.41 -0.85
CA LEU A 139 -6.29 -6.64 -0.03
C LEU A 139 -6.45 -5.20 -0.54
N GLU A 140 -5.37 -4.54 -0.94
CA GLU A 140 -5.42 -3.20 -1.55
C GLU A 140 -6.19 -3.22 -2.87
N GLY A 141 -5.91 -4.20 -3.72
CA GLY A 141 -6.62 -4.37 -5.00
C GLY A 141 -8.10 -4.72 -4.82
N GLU A 142 -8.43 -5.54 -3.82
CA GLU A 142 -9.81 -5.87 -3.45
C GLU A 142 -10.59 -4.59 -3.12
N SER A 143 -10.07 -3.75 -2.22
CA SER A 143 -10.75 -2.54 -1.77
C SER A 143 -10.93 -1.48 -2.85
N LEU A 144 -10.02 -1.41 -3.83
CA LEU A 144 -10.16 -0.44 -4.92
C LEU A 144 -11.37 -0.70 -5.84
N VAL A 145 -11.80 -1.95 -5.97
CA VAL A 145 -12.85 -2.35 -6.92
C VAL A 145 -14.15 -2.76 -6.23
N ASN A 146 -14.09 -3.26 -4.99
CA ASN A 146 -15.27 -3.73 -4.26
C ASN A 146 -16.28 -2.62 -3.98
N ASP A 147 -15.81 -1.38 -3.70
CA ASP A 147 -16.67 -0.23 -3.42
C ASP A 147 -17.52 0.13 -4.64
N ALA A 148 -16.92 0.09 -5.84
CA ALA A 148 -17.66 0.27 -7.08
C ALA A 148 -18.72 -0.82 -7.27
N THR A 149 -18.35 -2.08 -7.04
CA THR A 149 -19.28 -3.21 -7.15
C THR A 149 -20.45 -3.09 -6.16
N ALA A 150 -20.14 -2.73 -4.91
CA ALA A 150 -21.14 -2.57 -3.86
C ALA A 150 -22.12 -1.42 -4.16
N LEU A 151 -21.62 -0.27 -4.59
CA LEU A 151 -22.47 0.89 -4.93
C LEU A 151 -23.38 0.62 -6.14
N VAL A 152 -22.88 -0.05 -7.18
CA VAL A 152 -23.71 -0.47 -8.30
C VAL A 152 -24.78 -1.46 -7.85
N THR A 153 -24.42 -2.44 -7.03
CA THR A 153 -25.36 -3.43 -6.48
C THR A 153 -26.40 -2.78 -5.57
N LEU A 154 -25.99 -1.81 -4.74
CA LEU A 154 -26.88 -1.02 -3.90
C LEU A 154 -27.89 -0.21 -4.71
N ARG A 155 -27.44 0.54 -5.73
CA ARG A 155 -28.32 1.29 -6.63
C ARG A 155 -29.34 0.40 -7.32
N THR A 156 -28.90 -0.78 -7.75
CA THR A 156 -29.81 -1.77 -8.36
C THR A 156 -30.85 -2.28 -7.35
N ALA A 157 -30.45 -2.55 -6.10
CA ALA A 157 -31.38 -2.94 -5.05
C ALA A 157 -32.39 -1.84 -4.71
N ILE A 158 -31.94 -0.56 -4.66
CA ILE A 158 -32.82 0.60 -4.47
C ILE A 158 -33.80 0.75 -5.65
N ALA A 159 -33.33 0.61 -6.89
CA ALA A 159 -34.20 0.66 -8.06
C ALA A 159 -35.24 -0.48 -8.05
N ALA A 160 -34.87 -1.67 -7.54
CA ALA A 160 -35.79 -2.78 -7.36
C ALA A 160 -36.88 -2.51 -6.31
N MET A 161 -36.61 -1.68 -5.30
CA MET A 161 -37.61 -1.27 -4.31
C MET A 161 -38.69 -0.37 -4.92
N THR A 162 -38.32 0.50 -5.88
CA THR A 162 -39.22 1.51 -6.44
C THR A 162 -39.98 1.02 -7.68
N ALA A 163 -39.40 0.13 -8.48
CA ALA A 163 -39.95 -0.26 -9.81
C ALA A 163 -40.87 -1.47 -9.81
N GLY A 164 -41.16 -2.11 -8.67
CA GLY A 164 -42.12 -3.21 -8.55
C GLY A 164 -41.75 -4.52 -9.26
N GLY A 165 -40.55 -4.63 -9.81
CA GLY A 165 -40.02 -5.85 -10.44
C GLY A 165 -38.92 -5.56 -11.45
N ILE A 166 -37.71 -6.03 -11.16
CA ILE A 166 -36.55 -5.98 -12.05
C ILE A 166 -36.15 -7.41 -12.41
N THR A 167 -35.86 -7.66 -13.68
CA THR A 167 -35.36 -8.96 -14.14
C THR A 167 -33.85 -9.08 -13.84
N VAL A 168 -33.40 -10.28 -13.46
CA VAL A 168 -31.95 -10.56 -13.20
C VAL A 168 -31.08 -10.18 -14.41
N TRP A 169 -31.63 -10.27 -15.61
CA TRP A 169 -30.93 -9.89 -16.85
C TRP A 169 -30.69 -8.38 -16.97
N SER A 170 -31.67 -7.54 -16.58
CA SER A 170 -31.48 -6.08 -16.59
C SER A 170 -30.41 -5.64 -15.58
N ILE A 171 -30.40 -6.28 -14.39
CA ILE A 171 -29.38 -6.04 -13.36
C ILE A 171 -27.97 -6.31 -13.90
N GLY A 172 -27.78 -7.49 -14.52
CA GLY A 172 -26.48 -7.87 -15.07
C GLY A 172 -26.03 -6.94 -16.22
N PHE A 173 -26.97 -6.54 -17.07
CA PHE A 173 -26.69 -5.64 -18.17
C PHE A 173 -26.31 -4.23 -17.68
N ASP A 174 -27.07 -3.66 -16.76
CA ASP A 174 -26.80 -2.33 -16.17
C ASP A 174 -25.45 -2.30 -15.44
N PHE A 175 -25.13 -3.38 -14.72
CA PHE A 175 -23.82 -3.55 -14.08
C PHE A 175 -22.68 -3.51 -15.10
N ILE A 176 -22.78 -4.28 -16.19
CA ILE A 176 -21.74 -4.33 -17.23
C ILE A 176 -21.62 -2.99 -17.94
N VAL A 177 -22.72 -2.35 -18.29
CA VAL A 177 -22.72 -1.04 -18.95
C VAL A 177 -22.11 0.03 -18.05
N SER A 178 -22.50 0.07 -16.77
CA SER A 178 -21.95 0.98 -15.78
C SER A 178 -20.45 0.78 -15.60
N ALA A 179 -19.98 -0.47 -15.53
CA ALA A 179 -18.55 -0.78 -15.38
C ALA A 179 -17.75 -0.40 -16.65
N ILE A 180 -18.24 -0.74 -17.84
CA ILE A 180 -17.57 -0.38 -19.10
C ILE A 180 -17.53 1.15 -19.26
N GLY A 181 -18.63 1.85 -19.02
CA GLY A 181 -18.69 3.31 -19.07
C GLY A 181 -17.69 3.96 -18.13
N ALA A 182 -17.58 3.46 -16.91
CA ALA A 182 -16.60 3.92 -15.93
C ALA A 182 -15.16 3.71 -16.39
N VAL A 183 -14.84 2.54 -16.95
CA VAL A 183 -13.51 2.27 -17.50
C VAL A 183 -13.18 3.20 -18.66
N VAL A 184 -14.12 3.42 -19.58
CA VAL A 184 -13.94 4.32 -20.74
C VAL A 184 -13.66 5.75 -20.27
N ILE A 185 -14.46 6.26 -19.33
CA ILE A 185 -14.26 7.62 -18.78
C ILE A 185 -12.94 7.70 -18.02
N GLY A 186 -12.63 6.74 -17.15
CA GLY A 186 -11.38 6.71 -16.42
C GLY A 186 -10.15 6.72 -17.32
N VAL A 187 -10.18 5.94 -18.41
CA VAL A 187 -9.13 5.95 -19.45
C VAL A 187 -9.07 7.29 -20.19
N ALA A 188 -10.20 7.84 -20.60
CA ALA A 188 -10.27 9.13 -21.29
C ALA A 188 -9.70 10.27 -20.42
N VAL A 189 -10.08 10.30 -19.14
CA VAL A 189 -9.54 11.26 -18.16
C VAL A 189 -8.04 11.05 -17.95
N ALA A 190 -7.57 9.80 -17.81
CA ALA A 190 -6.14 9.52 -17.67
C ALA A 190 -5.32 10.00 -18.88
N ILE A 191 -5.85 9.85 -20.10
CA ILE A 191 -5.22 10.33 -21.33
C ILE A 191 -5.25 11.87 -21.38
N GLY A 192 -6.40 12.48 -21.16
CA GLY A 192 -6.58 13.93 -21.23
C GLY A 192 -5.78 14.67 -20.18
N VAL A 193 -5.90 14.27 -18.91
CA VAL A 193 -5.12 14.84 -17.80
C VAL A 193 -3.63 14.58 -18.00
N GLY A 194 -3.23 13.37 -18.39
CA GLY A 194 -1.83 13.04 -18.66
C GLY A 194 -1.24 13.86 -19.82
N TYR A 195 -2.04 14.17 -20.86
CA TYR A 195 -1.62 15.04 -21.95
C TYR A 195 -1.41 16.48 -21.50
N VAL A 196 -2.31 17.02 -20.66
CA VAL A 196 -2.20 18.37 -20.10
C VAL A 196 -0.99 18.47 -19.20
N ARG A 197 -0.84 17.54 -18.25
CA ARG A 197 0.26 17.52 -17.26
C ARG A 197 1.65 17.43 -17.90
N ARG A 198 1.78 16.75 -19.03
CA ARG A 198 3.04 16.73 -19.81
C ARG A 198 3.48 18.10 -20.31
N ARG A 199 2.58 19.06 -20.45
CA ARG A 199 2.85 20.41 -20.98
C ARG A 199 3.05 21.42 -19.88
N VAL A 200 2.56 21.13 -18.68
CA VAL A 200 2.73 21.96 -17.51
C VAL A 200 4.16 21.79 -17.00
N LYS A 201 4.87 22.91 -16.84
CA LYS A 201 6.24 22.94 -16.32
C LYS A 201 6.30 23.35 -14.86
N ASP A 202 5.25 23.98 -14.36
CA ASP A 202 5.13 24.45 -12.99
C ASP A 202 4.59 23.34 -12.09
N ASP A 203 5.35 22.99 -11.06
CA ASP A 203 5.03 21.87 -10.15
C ASP A 203 3.75 22.11 -9.36
N LEU A 204 3.45 23.37 -8.97
CA LEU A 204 2.23 23.70 -8.22
C LEU A 204 0.99 23.53 -9.09
N THR A 205 1.05 23.99 -10.34
CA THR A 205 -0.04 23.81 -11.31
C THR A 205 -0.26 22.32 -11.62
N ASP A 206 0.82 21.55 -11.79
CA ASP A 206 0.73 20.10 -12.05
C ASP A 206 0.04 19.36 -10.89
N VAL A 207 0.45 19.64 -9.66
CA VAL A 207 -0.15 19.03 -8.47
C VAL A 207 -1.61 19.50 -8.28
N SER A 208 -1.92 20.76 -8.57
CA SER A 208 -3.29 21.28 -8.51
C SER A 208 -4.22 20.54 -9.48
N ILE A 209 -3.74 20.24 -10.70
CA ILE A 209 -4.49 19.40 -11.66
C ILE A 209 -4.69 17.99 -11.09
N SER A 210 -3.67 17.42 -10.43
CA SER A 210 -3.82 16.12 -9.77
C SER A 210 -4.89 16.14 -8.69
N LEU A 211 -4.95 17.22 -7.89
CA LEU A 211 -5.95 17.37 -6.83
C LEU A 211 -7.39 17.45 -7.39
N LEU A 212 -7.58 17.99 -8.57
CA LEU A 212 -8.89 18.08 -9.23
C LEU A 212 -9.27 16.79 -9.97
N THR A 213 -8.28 15.95 -10.32
CA THR A 213 -8.49 14.75 -11.15
C THR A 213 -9.56 13.80 -10.63
N PRO A 214 -9.70 13.52 -9.30
CA PRO A 214 -10.76 12.66 -8.79
C PRO A 214 -12.15 13.09 -9.23
N TRP A 215 -12.46 14.39 -9.14
CA TRP A 215 -13.78 14.92 -9.53
C TRP A 215 -13.95 15.01 -11.04
N ILE A 216 -12.87 15.28 -11.79
CA ILE A 216 -12.87 15.25 -13.26
C ILE A 216 -13.21 13.83 -13.77
N ALA A 217 -12.86 12.78 -13.03
CA ALA A 217 -13.22 11.41 -13.37
C ALA A 217 -14.60 11.01 -12.82
N TYR A 218 -14.93 11.44 -11.59
CA TYR A 218 -16.15 11.05 -10.89
C TYR A 218 -17.40 11.65 -11.51
N LEU A 219 -17.44 12.99 -11.64
CA LEU A 219 -18.67 13.70 -12.04
C LEU A 219 -19.18 13.31 -13.43
N PRO A 220 -18.35 13.25 -14.50
CA PRO A 220 -18.86 12.85 -15.82
C PRO A 220 -19.32 11.38 -15.85
N ALA A 221 -18.73 10.51 -15.02
CA ALA A 221 -19.16 9.12 -14.95
C ALA A 221 -20.55 9.00 -14.30
N GLU A 222 -20.80 9.73 -13.22
CA GLU A 222 -22.12 9.78 -12.57
C GLU A 222 -23.21 10.34 -13.47
N GLU A 223 -22.93 11.39 -14.25
CA GLU A 223 -23.88 12.01 -15.19
C GLU A 223 -24.40 11.02 -16.26
N ILE A 224 -23.58 10.08 -16.69
CA ILE A 224 -23.98 9.03 -17.64
C ILE A 224 -24.42 7.73 -16.96
N HIS A 225 -24.70 7.76 -15.66
CA HIS A 225 -25.06 6.58 -14.85
C HIS A 225 -24.00 5.47 -14.84
N ALA A 226 -22.73 5.79 -15.12
CA ALA A 226 -21.60 4.91 -14.92
C ALA A 226 -21.07 5.02 -13.47
N SER A 227 -20.21 4.09 -13.06
CA SER A 227 -19.63 4.12 -11.71
C SER A 227 -18.51 5.18 -11.61
N GLY A 228 -18.80 6.33 -10.97
CA GLY A 228 -17.80 7.37 -10.70
C GLY A 228 -16.62 6.85 -9.89
N VAL A 229 -16.88 5.98 -8.93
CA VAL A 229 -15.86 5.31 -8.10
C VAL A 229 -14.87 4.53 -8.96
N LEU A 230 -15.36 3.68 -9.86
CA LEU A 230 -14.50 2.89 -10.75
C LEU A 230 -13.73 3.77 -11.74
N ALA A 231 -14.35 4.85 -12.24
CA ALA A 231 -13.69 5.80 -13.14
C ALA A 231 -12.48 6.49 -12.45
N VAL A 232 -12.64 6.91 -11.19
CA VAL A 232 -11.56 7.48 -10.38
C VAL A 232 -10.41 6.49 -10.17
N VAL A 233 -10.73 5.25 -9.84
CA VAL A 233 -9.74 4.19 -9.62
C VAL A 233 -8.95 3.91 -10.91
N VAL A 234 -9.63 3.78 -12.05
CA VAL A 234 -8.98 3.54 -13.35
C VAL A 234 -8.08 4.73 -13.73
N ALA A 235 -8.57 5.96 -13.56
CA ALA A 235 -7.78 7.16 -13.82
C ALA A 235 -6.55 7.23 -12.93
N GLY A 236 -6.69 7.00 -11.62
CA GLY A 236 -5.61 7.01 -10.64
C GLY A 236 -4.54 5.95 -10.92
N LEU A 237 -4.94 4.69 -11.18
CA LEU A 237 -4.01 3.60 -11.53
C LEU A 237 -3.19 3.90 -12.79
N LEU A 238 -3.84 4.44 -13.84
CA LEU A 238 -3.16 4.74 -15.10
C LEU A 238 -2.22 5.95 -14.97
N LEU A 239 -2.64 7.01 -14.29
CA LEU A 239 -1.81 8.19 -14.05
C LEU A 239 -0.63 7.87 -13.14
N GLY A 240 -0.85 7.13 -12.05
CA GLY A 240 0.20 6.67 -11.15
C GLY A 240 1.24 5.80 -11.87
N HIS A 241 0.80 4.87 -12.71
CA HIS A 241 1.70 4.04 -13.52
C HIS A 241 2.56 4.85 -14.51
N LYS A 242 1.98 5.89 -15.11
CA LYS A 242 2.68 6.75 -16.08
C LYS A 242 3.37 7.96 -15.48
N ALA A 243 3.32 8.17 -14.16
CA ALA A 243 3.86 9.34 -13.47
C ALA A 243 5.33 9.61 -13.82
N GLN A 244 6.15 8.56 -13.95
CA GLN A 244 7.56 8.68 -14.34
C GLN A 244 7.79 9.28 -15.74
N LEU A 245 6.81 9.17 -16.64
CA LEU A 245 6.89 9.65 -18.02
C LEU A 245 6.19 11.01 -18.22
N ILE A 246 5.30 11.38 -17.30
CA ILE A 246 4.42 12.55 -17.44
C ILE A 246 4.94 13.74 -16.64
N GLN A 247 5.51 13.49 -15.45
CA GLN A 247 5.82 14.52 -14.46
C GLN A 247 7.32 14.77 -14.29
N SER A 248 7.66 15.97 -13.79
CA SER A 248 8.98 16.30 -13.26
C SER A 248 9.28 15.50 -11.98
N ALA A 249 10.54 15.43 -11.57
CA ALA A 249 10.91 14.75 -10.32
C ALA A 249 10.34 15.48 -9.08
N SER A 250 10.40 16.81 -9.08
CA SER A 250 9.86 17.68 -8.02
C SER A 250 8.34 17.53 -7.89
N SER A 251 7.62 17.57 -9.00
CA SER A 251 6.16 17.38 -9.06
C SER A 251 5.74 16.02 -8.48
N ARG A 252 6.45 14.92 -8.83
CA ARG A 252 6.17 13.60 -8.25
C ARG A 252 6.36 13.52 -6.75
N VAL A 253 7.40 14.16 -6.21
CA VAL A 253 7.65 14.19 -4.77
C VAL A 253 6.54 14.97 -4.06
N LEU A 254 6.21 16.15 -4.58
CA LEU A 254 5.18 17.03 -4.03
C LEU A 254 3.79 16.36 -4.08
N GLU A 255 3.42 15.76 -5.21
CA GLU A 255 2.16 15.02 -5.37
C GLU A 255 2.04 13.88 -4.36
N ARG A 256 3.09 13.08 -4.21
CA ARG A 256 3.11 11.95 -3.28
C ARG A 256 2.90 12.40 -1.84
N THR A 257 3.55 13.47 -1.42
CA THR A 257 3.43 14.04 -0.08
C THR A 257 2.03 14.61 0.16
N ASN A 258 1.48 15.37 -0.79
CA ASN A 258 0.15 15.96 -0.69
C ASN A 258 -0.93 14.87 -0.59
N TRP A 259 -0.90 13.86 -1.48
CA TRP A 259 -1.88 12.77 -1.42
C TRP A 259 -1.71 11.89 -0.18
N ALA A 260 -0.50 11.74 0.35
CA ALA A 260 -0.29 11.05 1.62
C ALA A 260 -0.93 11.81 2.79
N THR A 261 -0.77 13.14 2.81
CA THR A 261 -1.36 14.00 3.86
C THR A 261 -2.89 14.06 3.76
N ILE A 262 -3.42 14.28 2.56
CA ILE A 262 -4.87 14.35 2.32
C ILE A 262 -5.51 13.00 2.66
N GLY A 263 -4.96 11.90 2.17
CA GLY A 263 -5.45 10.56 2.48
C GLY A 263 -5.46 10.30 3.98
N PHE A 264 -4.37 10.61 4.68
CA PHE A 264 -4.27 10.47 6.13
C PHE A 264 -5.33 11.28 6.89
N LEU A 265 -5.54 12.55 6.52
CA LEU A 265 -6.51 13.40 7.19
C LEU A 265 -7.94 12.95 6.91
N LEU A 266 -8.28 12.67 5.65
CA LEU A 266 -9.63 12.24 5.28
C LEU A 266 -10.00 10.91 5.94
N GLU A 267 -9.14 9.91 5.81
CA GLU A 267 -9.33 8.58 6.37
C GLU A 267 -9.57 8.62 7.88
N ASN A 268 -8.68 9.27 8.63
CA ASN A 268 -8.79 9.34 10.08
C ASN A 268 -9.96 10.23 10.54
N SER A 269 -10.29 11.29 9.79
CA SER A 269 -11.46 12.13 10.08
C SER A 269 -12.75 11.34 9.97
N VAL A 270 -12.86 10.46 8.99
CA VAL A 270 -14.08 9.67 8.82
C VAL A 270 -14.26 8.67 9.94
N PHE A 271 -13.20 8.00 10.43
CA PHE A 271 -13.32 7.10 11.59
C PHE A 271 -13.80 7.84 12.85
N LEU A 272 -13.32 9.07 13.07
CA LEU A 272 -13.81 9.90 14.18
C LEU A 272 -15.29 10.29 13.99
N LEU A 273 -15.68 10.70 12.77
CA LEU A 273 -17.06 11.06 12.43
C LEU A 273 -18.02 9.89 12.57
N ILE A 274 -17.59 8.68 12.19
CA ILE A 274 -18.35 7.44 12.41
C ILE A 274 -18.68 7.28 13.90
N GLY A 275 -17.67 7.41 14.77
CA GLY A 275 -17.90 7.30 16.21
C GLY A 275 -18.86 8.35 16.74
N LEU A 276 -18.77 9.58 16.26
CA LEU A 276 -19.65 10.68 16.70
C LEU A 276 -21.14 10.46 16.40
N GLN A 277 -21.46 9.61 15.42
CA GLN A 277 -22.86 9.33 15.06
C GLN A 277 -23.58 8.31 15.97
N ILE A 278 -22.86 7.65 16.89
CA ILE A 278 -23.49 6.57 17.68
C ILE A 278 -24.71 7.05 18.46
N ARG A 279 -24.66 8.28 18.98
CA ARG A 279 -25.77 8.85 19.76
C ARG A 279 -27.01 9.05 18.88
N SER A 280 -26.90 9.69 17.72
CA SER A 280 -28.03 9.88 16.81
C SER A 280 -28.63 8.55 16.36
N VAL A 281 -27.78 7.56 16.03
CA VAL A 281 -28.22 6.20 15.68
C VAL A 281 -29.01 5.55 16.82
N LEU A 282 -28.58 5.70 18.08
CA LEU A 282 -29.29 5.15 19.24
C LEU A 282 -30.57 5.91 19.55
N ASP A 283 -30.63 7.22 19.31
CA ASP A 283 -31.84 8.02 19.51
C ASP A 283 -32.89 7.70 18.44
N ASP A 284 -32.50 7.55 17.17
CA ASP A 284 -33.37 7.12 16.05
C ASP A 284 -33.97 5.72 16.31
N LEU A 285 -33.20 4.80 16.92
CA LEU A 285 -33.71 3.48 17.28
C LEU A 285 -34.82 3.48 18.36
N ARG A 286 -34.95 4.55 19.13
CA ARG A 286 -36.04 4.67 20.14
C ARG A 286 -37.39 4.94 19.50
N GLU A 287 -37.40 5.41 18.26
CA GLU A 287 -38.61 5.72 17.50
C GLU A 287 -39.16 4.52 16.73
N THR A 288 -38.39 3.40 16.68
CA THR A 288 -38.82 2.21 15.92
C THR A 288 -39.80 1.33 16.71
N ASP A 289 -40.74 0.70 16.01
CA ASP A 289 -41.72 -0.24 16.58
C ASP A 289 -41.16 -1.65 16.81
N LEU A 290 -39.91 -1.94 16.40
CA LEU A 290 -39.29 -3.24 16.56
C LEU A 290 -38.73 -3.45 17.95
N ALA A 291 -38.87 -4.66 18.49
CA ALA A 291 -38.29 -5.01 19.78
C ALA A 291 -36.74 -4.93 19.73
N TYR A 292 -36.13 -4.32 20.73
CA TYR A 292 -34.67 -4.21 20.86
C TYR A 292 -33.95 -5.56 20.77
N SER A 293 -34.58 -6.65 21.23
CA SER A 293 -34.04 -8.01 21.11
C SER A 293 -33.93 -8.45 19.65
N THR A 294 -34.93 -8.11 18.82
CA THR A 294 -34.90 -8.42 17.37
C THR A 294 -33.79 -7.64 16.68
N ILE A 295 -33.64 -6.36 16.99
CA ILE A 295 -32.57 -5.50 16.45
C ILE A 295 -31.20 -6.05 16.87
N GLY A 296 -31.01 -6.39 18.14
CA GLY A 296 -29.76 -6.98 18.64
C GLY A 296 -29.40 -8.29 17.94
N TRP A 297 -30.40 -9.19 17.77
CA TRP A 297 -30.21 -10.44 17.02
C TRP A 297 -29.90 -10.19 15.54
N ALA A 298 -30.53 -9.21 14.91
CA ALA A 298 -30.24 -8.85 13.52
C ALA A 298 -28.79 -8.33 13.38
N CYS A 299 -28.33 -7.46 14.27
CA CYS A 299 -26.95 -6.98 14.29
C CYS A 299 -25.94 -8.13 14.42
N VAL A 300 -26.15 -9.04 15.38
CA VAL A 300 -25.26 -10.19 15.58
C VAL A 300 -25.32 -11.16 14.39
N ALA A 301 -26.50 -11.48 13.90
CA ALA A 301 -26.67 -12.42 12.79
C ALA A 301 -26.04 -11.88 11.48
N VAL A 302 -26.24 -10.60 11.16
CA VAL A 302 -25.63 -9.96 9.99
C VAL A 302 -24.10 -9.87 10.15
N LEU A 303 -23.58 -9.56 11.33
CA LEU A 303 -22.13 -9.56 11.59
C LEU A 303 -21.54 -10.97 11.37
N VAL A 304 -22.14 -11.99 11.97
CA VAL A 304 -21.69 -13.38 11.85
C VAL A 304 -21.82 -13.86 10.39
N ALA A 305 -22.92 -13.55 9.71
CA ALA A 305 -23.11 -13.89 8.30
C ALA A 305 -22.03 -13.25 7.42
N THR A 306 -21.75 -11.96 7.63
CA THR A 306 -20.74 -11.21 6.89
C THR A 306 -19.35 -11.86 7.01
N ILE A 307 -18.96 -12.24 8.22
CA ILE A 307 -17.68 -12.92 8.49
C ILE A 307 -17.67 -14.32 7.89
N SER A 308 -18.72 -15.10 8.13
CA SER A 308 -18.80 -16.50 7.69
C SER A 308 -18.83 -16.64 6.17
N LEU A 309 -19.62 -15.81 5.49
CA LEU A 309 -19.69 -15.79 4.02
C LEU A 309 -18.35 -15.45 3.38
N ARG A 310 -17.59 -14.51 3.98
CA ARG A 310 -16.24 -14.21 3.51
C ARG A 310 -15.32 -15.42 3.63
N PHE A 311 -15.32 -16.10 4.78
CA PHE A 311 -14.54 -17.34 4.95
C PHE A 311 -14.90 -18.39 3.91
N VAL A 312 -16.19 -18.72 3.80
CA VAL A 312 -16.68 -19.73 2.87
C VAL A 312 -16.27 -19.38 1.44
N TRP A 313 -16.50 -18.12 1.02
CA TRP A 313 -16.22 -17.72 -0.35
C TRP A 313 -14.72 -17.66 -0.67
N VAL A 314 -13.89 -17.10 0.22
CA VAL A 314 -12.45 -17.00 -0.01
C VAL A 314 -11.82 -18.39 -0.12
N PHE A 315 -12.22 -19.34 0.72
CA PHE A 315 -11.77 -20.74 0.60
C PHE A 315 -12.30 -21.41 -0.67
N ALA A 316 -13.60 -21.29 -0.95
CA ALA A 316 -14.21 -21.86 -2.15
C ALA A 316 -13.59 -21.31 -3.43
N SER A 317 -13.41 -20.00 -3.54
CA SER A 317 -12.83 -19.35 -4.72
C SER A 317 -11.32 -19.61 -4.88
N THR A 318 -10.62 -19.85 -3.78
CA THR A 318 -9.19 -20.18 -3.81
C THR A 318 -8.98 -21.65 -4.21
N TYR A 319 -9.66 -22.58 -3.60
CA TYR A 319 -9.38 -24.01 -3.79
C TYR A 319 -10.31 -24.68 -4.81
N GLY A 320 -11.56 -24.22 -4.97
CA GLY A 320 -12.53 -24.79 -5.89
C GLY A 320 -12.04 -24.88 -7.33
N PRO A 321 -11.58 -23.78 -7.97
CA PRO A 321 -11.07 -23.82 -9.35
C PRO A 321 -9.83 -24.70 -9.51
N ARG A 322 -9.04 -24.88 -8.44
CA ARG A 322 -7.83 -25.73 -8.43
C ARG A 322 -8.10 -27.23 -8.30
N LEU A 323 -9.36 -27.63 -8.17
CA LEU A 323 -9.78 -29.03 -8.37
C LEU A 323 -9.60 -29.44 -9.84
N ILE A 324 -9.61 -28.47 -10.78
CA ILE A 324 -9.34 -28.70 -12.19
C ILE A 324 -7.82 -28.82 -12.39
N PRO A 325 -7.29 -29.98 -12.91
CA PRO A 325 -5.85 -30.20 -13.02
C PRO A 325 -5.10 -29.16 -13.84
N ALA A 326 -5.72 -28.63 -14.90
CA ALA A 326 -5.14 -27.57 -15.73
C ALA A 326 -4.89 -26.27 -14.95
N VAL A 327 -5.86 -25.87 -14.10
CA VAL A 327 -5.74 -24.68 -13.24
C VAL A 327 -4.68 -24.89 -12.17
N ARG A 328 -4.64 -26.07 -11.54
CA ARG A 328 -3.66 -26.40 -10.49
C ARG A 328 -2.23 -26.40 -10.99
N ARG A 329 -1.98 -26.80 -12.26
CA ARG A 329 -0.65 -26.75 -12.86
C ARG A 329 -0.21 -25.31 -13.18
N ALA A 330 -1.14 -24.47 -13.64
CA ALA A 330 -0.85 -23.08 -14.01
C ALA A 330 -0.70 -22.15 -12.79
N ASP A 331 -1.46 -22.43 -11.72
CA ASP A 331 -1.50 -21.59 -10.51
C ASP A 331 -1.60 -22.51 -9.28
N PRO A 332 -0.45 -22.90 -8.69
CA PRO A 332 -0.43 -23.77 -7.51
C PRO A 332 -1.22 -23.18 -6.34
N ALA A 333 -1.84 -24.07 -5.53
CA ALA A 333 -2.63 -23.64 -4.39
C ALA A 333 -1.74 -22.94 -3.34
N PRO A 334 -2.11 -21.74 -2.89
CA PRO A 334 -1.40 -21.11 -1.77
C PRO A 334 -1.60 -21.95 -0.50
N PRO A 335 -0.69 -21.84 0.49
CA PRO A 335 -0.88 -22.44 1.79
C PRO A 335 -2.17 -21.94 2.46
N TRP A 336 -2.88 -22.81 3.18
CA TRP A 336 -4.19 -22.50 3.76
C TRP A 336 -4.17 -21.31 4.73
N HIS A 337 -3.06 -21.08 5.43
CA HIS A 337 -2.89 -19.97 6.35
C HIS A 337 -2.89 -18.60 5.66
N TYR A 338 -2.42 -18.51 4.40
CA TYR A 338 -2.56 -17.29 3.58
C TYR A 338 -4.03 -16.98 3.30
N THR A 339 -4.79 -18.01 2.89
CA THR A 339 -6.22 -17.91 2.60
C THR A 339 -7.00 -17.55 3.87
N ALA A 340 -6.66 -18.15 5.01
CA ALA A 340 -7.28 -17.85 6.30
C ALA A 340 -7.09 -16.40 6.73
N VAL A 341 -5.88 -15.83 6.56
CA VAL A 341 -5.61 -14.43 6.91
C VAL A 341 -6.33 -13.46 5.97
N ILE A 342 -6.37 -13.74 4.66
CA ILE A 342 -7.16 -12.93 3.70
C ILE A 342 -8.65 -12.95 4.09
N SER A 343 -9.16 -14.12 4.51
CA SER A 343 -10.54 -14.24 4.99
C SER A 343 -10.80 -13.41 6.25
N TRP A 344 -9.86 -13.44 7.20
CA TRP A 344 -9.96 -12.72 8.46
C TRP A 344 -9.73 -11.21 8.33
N ALA A 345 -9.04 -10.73 7.30
CA ALA A 345 -8.74 -9.32 7.06
C ALA A 345 -9.92 -8.50 6.50
N GLY A 346 -11.14 -9.01 6.57
CA GLY A 346 -12.34 -8.38 6.00
C GLY A 346 -13.01 -7.35 6.92
N MET A 347 -12.30 -6.34 7.38
CA MET A 347 -12.87 -5.23 8.15
C MET A 347 -13.81 -4.40 7.29
N ARG A 348 -14.87 -3.81 7.89
CA ARG A 348 -15.75 -2.84 7.22
C ARG A 348 -15.34 -1.45 7.65
N GLY A 349 -15.59 -0.46 6.79
CA GLY A 349 -15.11 0.90 7.02
C GLY A 349 -16.10 1.98 6.62
N VAL A 350 -15.52 3.05 6.13
CA VAL A 350 -16.20 4.30 5.79
C VAL A 350 -17.30 4.11 4.77
N VAL A 351 -17.02 3.36 3.71
CA VAL A 351 -17.95 3.18 2.58
C VAL A 351 -19.22 2.46 3.01
N THR A 352 -19.14 1.50 3.93
CA THR A 352 -20.30 0.83 4.50
C THR A 352 -21.26 1.81 5.16
N LEU A 353 -20.74 2.72 6.01
CA LEU A 353 -21.60 3.71 6.68
C LEU A 353 -22.07 4.82 5.75
N ALA A 354 -21.26 5.20 4.76
CA ALA A 354 -21.70 6.12 3.74
C ALA A 354 -22.83 5.55 2.89
N ALA A 355 -22.70 4.30 2.50
CA ALA A 355 -23.64 3.62 1.65
C ALA A 355 -25.03 3.43 2.29
N VAL A 356 -25.10 3.27 3.62
CA VAL A 356 -26.41 3.12 4.30
C VAL A 356 -27.24 4.40 4.22
N PHE A 357 -26.61 5.57 4.18
CA PHE A 357 -27.32 6.86 4.05
C PHE A 357 -27.88 7.12 2.64
N LEU A 358 -27.44 6.36 1.62
CA LEU A 358 -28.02 6.37 0.28
C LEU A 358 -29.43 5.73 0.22
N LEU A 359 -29.79 4.97 1.24
CA LEU A 359 -31.12 4.38 1.29
C LEU A 359 -32.18 5.48 1.32
N PRO A 360 -33.23 5.40 0.47
CA PRO A 360 -34.34 6.33 0.47
C PRO A 360 -34.95 6.51 1.85
N GLY A 361 -35.47 7.69 2.14
CA GLY A 361 -36.08 8.02 3.44
C GLY A 361 -37.33 7.18 3.76
N ASP A 362 -38.00 6.67 2.73
CA ASP A 362 -39.18 5.80 2.82
C ASP A 362 -38.84 4.31 2.91
N THR A 363 -37.54 3.96 3.04
CA THR A 363 -37.13 2.57 3.26
C THR A 363 -37.67 2.04 4.59
N PRO A 364 -38.41 0.91 4.62
CA PRO A 364 -38.93 0.36 5.87
C PRO A 364 -37.81 0.06 6.88
N HIS A 365 -37.95 0.56 8.08
CA HIS A 365 -36.97 0.40 9.18
C HIS A 365 -35.55 0.86 8.83
N ARG A 366 -35.42 2.00 8.12
CA ARG A 366 -34.15 2.57 7.70
C ARG A 366 -33.19 2.78 8.89
N GLU A 367 -33.72 3.23 10.03
CA GLU A 367 -32.97 3.42 11.28
C GLU A 367 -32.32 2.12 11.78
N VAL A 368 -32.99 0.98 11.63
CA VAL A 368 -32.44 -0.33 11.98
C VAL A 368 -31.32 -0.72 11.02
N PHE A 369 -31.44 -0.39 9.74
CA PHE A 369 -30.37 -0.65 8.76
C PHE A 369 -29.12 0.18 9.07
N VAL A 370 -29.28 1.44 9.48
CA VAL A 370 -28.17 2.30 9.92
C VAL A 370 -27.48 1.68 11.14
N ALA A 371 -28.27 1.22 12.13
CA ALA A 371 -27.75 0.56 13.32
C ALA A 371 -27.01 -0.74 13.01
N ILE A 372 -27.53 -1.58 12.11
CA ILE A 372 -26.86 -2.80 11.66
C ILE A 372 -25.55 -2.48 10.93
N ALA A 373 -25.55 -1.52 10.01
CA ALA A 373 -24.34 -1.10 9.31
C ALA A 373 -23.26 -0.58 10.28
N PHE A 374 -23.68 0.21 11.29
CA PHE A 374 -22.80 0.66 12.37
C PHE A 374 -22.27 -0.51 13.19
N ALA A 375 -23.13 -1.43 13.64
CA ALA A 375 -22.76 -2.59 14.43
C ALA A 375 -21.78 -3.52 13.67
N VAL A 376 -22.00 -3.73 12.36
CA VAL A 376 -21.11 -4.53 11.51
C VAL A 376 -19.76 -3.83 11.33
N THR A 377 -19.76 -2.52 11.09
CA THR A 377 -18.53 -1.75 10.90
C THR A 377 -17.71 -1.73 12.20
N ALA A 378 -18.30 -1.31 13.32
CA ALA A 378 -17.63 -1.29 14.60
C ALA A 378 -17.21 -2.69 15.06
N GLY A 379 -18.11 -3.68 14.90
CA GLY A 379 -17.87 -5.07 15.28
C GLY A 379 -16.71 -5.69 14.50
N THR A 380 -16.66 -5.51 13.19
CA THR A 380 -15.54 -6.03 12.37
C THR A 380 -14.24 -5.30 12.64
N LEU A 381 -14.25 -3.96 12.81
CA LEU A 381 -13.06 -3.19 13.16
C LEU A 381 -12.49 -3.63 14.52
N LEU A 382 -13.33 -3.79 15.54
CA LEU A 382 -12.90 -4.23 16.87
C LEU A 382 -12.41 -5.68 16.83
N LEU A 383 -13.24 -6.59 16.30
CA LEU A 383 -12.94 -8.02 16.33
C LEU A 383 -11.68 -8.35 15.51
N HIS A 384 -11.66 -7.92 14.24
CA HIS A 384 -10.53 -8.21 13.36
C HIS A 384 -9.32 -7.34 13.69
N GLY A 385 -9.53 -6.05 14.03
CA GLY A 385 -8.44 -5.13 14.34
C GLY A 385 -7.62 -5.55 15.55
N LEU A 386 -8.26 -6.08 16.59
CA LEU A 386 -7.58 -6.59 17.78
C LEU A 386 -7.00 -7.99 17.59
N SER A 387 -7.70 -8.86 16.86
CA SER A 387 -7.29 -10.27 16.71
C SER A 387 -6.36 -10.54 15.52
N LEU A 388 -6.33 -9.69 14.49
CA LEU A 388 -5.51 -9.90 13.30
C LEU A 388 -4.01 -10.01 13.60
N PRO A 389 -3.40 -9.15 14.47
CA PRO A 389 -1.98 -9.31 14.84
C PRO A 389 -1.70 -10.65 15.53
N TRP A 390 -2.62 -11.11 16.36
CA TRP A 390 -2.52 -12.42 17.01
C TRP A 390 -2.65 -13.55 16.00
N ALA A 391 -3.62 -13.48 15.09
CA ALA A 391 -3.86 -14.48 14.06
C ALA A 391 -2.64 -14.65 13.13
N VAL A 392 -2.04 -13.54 12.67
CA VAL A 392 -0.84 -13.55 11.82
C VAL A 392 0.32 -14.23 12.52
N ARG A 393 0.59 -13.88 13.79
CA ARG A 393 1.65 -14.51 14.58
C ARG A 393 1.38 -15.99 14.83
N ARG A 394 0.12 -16.36 15.13
CA ARG A 394 -0.27 -17.77 15.42
C ARG A 394 -0.20 -18.66 14.18
N LEU A 395 -0.43 -18.12 13.00
CA LEU A 395 -0.36 -18.82 11.72
C LEU A 395 1.05 -18.85 11.13
N ASN A 396 2.05 -18.28 11.81
CA ASN A 396 3.46 -18.24 11.39
C ASN A 396 3.63 -17.83 9.92
N LEU A 397 2.98 -16.73 9.53
CA LEU A 397 3.19 -16.17 8.19
C LEU A 397 4.61 -15.61 8.10
N PRO A 398 5.41 -16.05 7.11
CA PRO A 398 6.75 -15.51 6.95
C PRO A 398 6.64 -14.01 6.59
N PRO A 399 7.31 -13.11 7.35
CA PRO A 399 7.41 -11.72 6.94
C PRO A 399 8.18 -11.62 5.62
N PRO A 400 8.05 -10.49 4.87
CA PRO A 400 8.94 -10.22 3.76
C PRO A 400 10.39 -10.33 4.22
N ASP A 401 11.23 -10.97 3.40
CA ASP A 401 12.66 -11.07 3.71
C ASP A 401 13.35 -9.74 3.35
N PRO A 402 13.85 -8.98 4.34
CA PRO A 402 14.53 -7.71 4.06
C PRO A 402 15.80 -7.91 3.22
N HIS A 403 16.49 -9.05 3.37
CA HIS A 403 17.70 -9.33 2.58
C HIS A 403 17.40 -9.53 1.10
N GLU A 404 16.29 -10.22 0.77
CA GLU A 404 15.87 -10.37 -0.63
C GLU A 404 15.54 -8.99 -1.24
N ASP A 405 14.90 -8.12 -0.46
CA ASP A 405 14.58 -6.76 -0.88
C ASP A 405 15.84 -5.93 -1.16
N HIS A 406 16.80 -5.95 -0.24
CA HIS A 406 18.07 -5.23 -0.40
C HIS A 406 18.89 -5.77 -1.57
N LEU A 407 18.88 -7.08 -1.82
CA LEU A 407 19.54 -7.67 -2.97
C LEU A 407 18.90 -7.25 -4.29
N GLN A 408 17.57 -7.23 -4.34
CA GLN A 408 16.84 -6.73 -5.51
C GLN A 408 17.13 -5.26 -5.73
N GLU A 409 17.09 -4.45 -4.66
CA GLU A 409 17.41 -3.02 -4.70
C GLU A 409 18.86 -2.79 -5.17
N ALA A 410 19.84 -3.46 -4.59
CA ALA A 410 21.24 -3.37 -4.97
C ALA A 410 21.46 -3.74 -6.44
N THR A 411 20.80 -4.82 -6.90
CA THR A 411 20.85 -5.24 -8.31
C THR A 411 20.29 -4.17 -9.25
N VAL A 412 19.17 -3.54 -8.87
CA VAL A 412 18.55 -2.47 -9.69
C VAL A 412 19.45 -1.25 -9.72
N TYR A 413 19.98 -0.80 -8.56
CA TYR A 413 20.90 0.35 -8.52
C TYR A 413 22.17 0.10 -9.32
N GLN A 414 22.74 -1.08 -9.27
CA GLN A 414 23.91 -1.45 -10.05
C GLN A 414 23.64 -1.41 -11.56
N LYS A 415 22.52 -1.99 -12.03
CA LYS A 415 22.12 -1.92 -13.42
C LYS A 415 21.88 -0.47 -13.87
N ALA A 416 21.25 0.34 -13.02
CA ALA A 416 21.01 1.75 -13.29
C ALA A 416 22.32 2.56 -13.35
N ALA A 417 23.25 2.31 -12.42
CA ALA A 417 24.57 2.94 -12.43
C ALA A 417 25.35 2.60 -13.70
N ARG A 418 25.38 1.32 -14.11
CA ARG A 418 26.02 0.90 -15.39
C ARG A 418 25.41 1.59 -16.60
N ALA A 419 24.07 1.72 -16.65
CA ALA A 419 23.39 2.41 -17.74
C ALA A 419 23.75 3.91 -17.76
N GLY A 420 23.82 4.55 -16.58
CA GLY A 420 24.24 5.94 -16.44
C GLY A 420 25.70 6.18 -16.89
N LEU A 421 26.62 5.30 -16.46
CA LEU A 421 28.03 5.37 -16.85
C LEU A 421 28.21 5.16 -18.37
N LYS A 422 27.52 4.17 -18.94
CA LYS A 422 27.54 3.98 -20.39
C LYS A 422 27.01 5.21 -21.16
N ARG A 423 26.02 5.91 -20.61
CA ARG A 423 25.52 7.15 -21.21
C ARG A 423 26.56 8.27 -21.10
N LEU A 424 27.18 8.40 -19.93
CA LEU A 424 28.29 9.35 -19.73
C LEU A 424 29.39 9.13 -20.78
N ASP A 425 29.87 7.88 -20.93
CA ASP A 425 30.92 7.53 -21.89
C ASP A 425 30.53 7.82 -23.36
N THR A 426 29.23 7.78 -23.68
CA THR A 426 28.71 8.10 -25.01
C THR A 426 28.54 9.60 -25.27
N GLU A 427 28.31 10.38 -24.24
CA GLU A 427 28.11 11.85 -24.33
C GLU A 427 29.40 12.65 -24.18
N MET A 428 30.48 12.01 -23.70
CA MET A 428 31.80 12.64 -23.63
C MET A 428 32.32 13.00 -25.01
N ASN A 429 32.60 14.30 -25.19
CA ASN A 429 33.17 14.82 -26.45
C ASN A 429 34.67 15.09 -26.33
N GLY A 430 35.27 14.87 -25.14
CA GLY A 430 36.69 15.08 -24.87
C GLY A 430 37.05 16.50 -24.41
N ASP A 431 36.08 17.41 -24.36
CA ASP A 431 36.28 18.80 -23.90
C ASP A 431 35.93 18.97 -22.41
N GLU A 432 35.37 17.96 -21.77
CA GLU A 432 34.94 18.02 -20.38
C GLU A 432 36.15 17.87 -19.44
N PRO A 433 36.20 18.64 -18.33
CA PRO A 433 37.25 18.48 -17.32
C PRO A 433 37.23 17.07 -16.72
N GLU A 434 38.36 16.40 -16.70
CA GLU A 434 38.51 15.02 -16.17
C GLU A 434 38.02 14.92 -14.73
N GLU A 435 38.21 15.98 -13.94
CA GLU A 435 37.73 16.08 -12.56
C GLU A 435 36.19 15.97 -12.42
N VAL A 436 35.45 16.53 -13.39
CA VAL A 436 33.98 16.45 -13.43
C VAL A 436 33.54 15.02 -13.77
N ILE A 437 34.19 14.40 -14.74
CA ILE A 437 33.90 13.02 -15.16
C ILE A 437 34.15 12.05 -14.00
N GLU A 438 35.32 12.17 -13.36
CA GLU A 438 35.68 11.31 -12.23
C GLU A 438 34.72 11.50 -11.04
N ARG A 439 34.29 12.73 -10.74
CA ARG A 439 33.30 13.02 -9.70
C ARG A 439 31.94 12.39 -10.00
N LEU A 440 31.49 12.43 -11.27
CA LEU A 440 30.24 11.80 -11.69
C LEU A 440 30.31 10.27 -11.61
N ARG A 441 31.42 9.68 -12.05
CA ARG A 441 31.67 8.23 -11.94
C ARG A 441 31.67 7.79 -10.48
N ARG A 442 32.44 8.45 -9.64
CA ARG A 442 32.51 8.16 -8.20
C ARG A 442 31.16 8.27 -7.53
N ARG A 443 30.42 9.35 -7.74
CA ARG A 443 29.08 9.53 -7.18
C ARG A 443 28.08 8.46 -7.62
N SER A 444 28.17 7.99 -8.86
CA SER A 444 27.33 6.92 -9.37
C SER A 444 27.65 5.57 -8.72
N LEU A 445 28.92 5.26 -8.54
CA LEU A 445 29.40 4.04 -7.89
C LEU A 445 29.10 4.05 -6.39
N ASP A 446 29.37 5.17 -5.69
CA ASP A 446 29.09 5.30 -4.25
C ASP A 446 27.61 5.05 -3.93
N ARG A 447 26.69 5.55 -4.78
CA ARG A 447 25.25 5.30 -4.62
C ARG A 447 24.91 3.81 -4.77
N ALA A 448 25.51 3.13 -5.73
CA ALA A 448 25.29 1.69 -5.92
C ALA A 448 25.90 0.88 -4.76
N ASN A 449 27.11 1.26 -4.31
CA ASN A 449 27.80 0.58 -3.23
C ASN A 449 27.13 0.77 -1.87
N ALA A 450 26.55 1.95 -1.60
CA ALA A 450 25.84 2.23 -0.35
C ALA A 450 24.68 1.23 -0.07
N VAL A 451 24.05 0.70 -1.13
CA VAL A 451 23.01 -0.32 -0.97
C VAL A 451 23.62 -1.70 -0.69
N TRP A 452 24.77 -2.02 -1.31
CA TRP A 452 25.50 -3.26 -1.00
C TRP A 452 26.09 -3.27 0.42
N GLU A 453 26.54 -2.11 0.94
CA GLU A 453 27.04 -1.96 2.30
C GLU A 453 25.99 -2.36 3.35
N ARG A 454 24.69 -2.16 3.05
CA ARG A 454 23.59 -2.56 3.95
C ARG A 454 23.40 -4.08 4.04
N LEU A 455 23.91 -4.85 3.09
CA LEU A 455 23.87 -6.31 3.09
C LEU A 455 24.99 -6.94 3.92
N GLY A 456 25.99 -6.14 4.32
CA GLY A 456 27.20 -6.61 4.97
C GLY A 456 27.32 -6.16 6.43
N GLY A 457 27.51 -7.12 7.32
CA GLY A 457 28.19 -7.00 8.60
C GLY A 457 27.51 -6.26 9.75
N THR A 458 28.07 -6.49 10.95
CA THR A 458 27.68 -5.86 12.23
C THR A 458 28.28 -4.46 12.43
N ALA A 459 29.19 -4.02 11.56
CA ALA A 459 29.80 -2.69 11.62
C ALA A 459 28.91 -1.62 10.98
N GLU A 460 28.94 -0.40 11.52
CA GLU A 460 28.17 0.73 10.96
C GLU A 460 28.68 1.04 9.54
N PRO A 461 27.84 0.96 8.49
CA PRO A 461 28.28 1.20 7.12
C PRO A 461 28.88 2.59 6.92
N PRO A 462 29.89 2.76 6.06
CA PRO A 462 30.48 4.06 5.74
C PRO A 462 29.47 5.09 5.27
N SER A 463 28.43 4.67 4.51
CA SER A 463 27.33 5.54 4.08
C SER A 463 26.51 6.08 5.24
N VAL A 464 26.31 5.31 6.32
CA VAL A 464 25.60 5.76 7.53
C VAL A 464 26.46 6.74 8.32
N GLN A 465 27.75 6.46 8.46
CA GLN A 465 28.71 7.38 9.11
C GLN A 465 28.78 8.72 8.36
N TYR A 466 28.87 8.67 7.03
CA TYR A 466 28.82 9.86 6.19
C TYR A 466 27.55 10.68 6.44
N ALA A 467 26.38 10.04 6.41
CA ALA A 467 25.10 10.72 6.63
C ALA A 467 25.04 11.39 8.02
N LYS A 468 25.57 10.73 9.05
CA LYS A 468 25.62 11.25 10.42
C LYS A 468 26.54 12.49 10.53
N LEU A 469 27.74 12.40 9.98
CA LEU A 469 28.70 13.52 9.99
C LEU A 469 28.19 14.67 9.14
N ARG A 470 27.65 14.40 7.95
CA ARG A 470 27.12 15.44 7.06
C ARG A 470 25.91 16.17 7.68
N ARG A 471 25.04 15.45 8.41
CA ARG A 471 23.95 16.09 9.17
C ARG A 471 24.47 17.06 10.22
N SER A 472 25.48 16.68 11.01
CA SER A 472 26.11 17.56 11.99
C SER A 472 26.74 18.80 11.34
N MET A 473 27.32 18.64 10.14
CA MET A 473 27.83 19.80 9.38
C MET A 473 26.69 20.72 8.93
N LEU A 474 25.58 20.17 8.40
CA LEU A 474 24.42 20.94 7.97
C LEU A 474 23.77 21.70 9.13
N GLU A 475 23.70 21.10 10.32
CA GLU A 475 23.25 21.80 11.54
C GLU A 475 24.11 23.03 11.84
N SER A 476 25.42 22.88 11.78
CA SER A 476 26.36 24.00 12.00
C SER A 476 26.29 25.05 10.89
N GLU A 477 26.17 24.63 9.61
CA GLU A 477 25.97 25.54 8.47
C GLU A 477 24.66 26.34 8.64
N ARG A 478 23.59 25.70 9.07
CA ARG A 478 22.27 26.30 9.33
C ARG A 478 22.35 27.31 10.49
N GLU A 479 23.02 26.97 11.59
CA GLU A 479 23.23 27.89 12.73
C GLU A 479 23.96 29.13 12.30
N GLU A 480 25.00 29.01 11.47
CA GLU A 480 25.74 30.15 10.94
C GLU A 480 24.90 31.03 10.03
N VAL A 481 24.09 30.45 9.11
CA VAL A 481 23.17 31.22 8.27
C VAL A 481 22.14 31.96 9.13
N LEU A 482 21.60 31.33 10.18
CA LEU A 482 20.68 31.99 11.11
C LEU A 482 21.36 33.07 11.93
N ARG A 483 22.66 32.96 12.24
CA ARG A 483 23.46 34.00 12.89
C ARG A 483 23.66 35.21 11.97
N ILE A 484 23.99 34.97 10.71
CA ILE A 484 24.12 36.01 9.68
C ILE A 484 22.79 36.75 9.49
N ARG A 485 21.67 36.02 9.47
CA ARG A 485 20.31 36.58 9.38
C ARG A 485 20.04 37.57 10.52
N ARG A 486 20.43 37.24 11.74
CA ARG A 486 20.24 38.13 12.92
C ARG A 486 21.02 39.41 12.81
N ASN A 487 22.16 39.44 12.12
CA ASN A 487 22.99 40.60 11.93
C ASN A 487 22.45 41.60 10.87
N GLY A 488 21.47 41.20 10.05
CA GLY A 488 20.70 42.07 9.16
C GLY A 488 21.46 42.68 7.96
N HIS A 489 22.64 42.15 7.60
CA HIS A 489 23.47 42.71 6.53
C HIS A 489 23.26 42.08 5.15
N ILE A 490 22.49 40.97 5.06
CA ILE A 490 22.27 40.23 3.83
C ILE A 490 20.77 40.21 3.52
N ASP A 491 20.44 40.31 2.23
CA ASP A 491 19.08 40.26 1.76
C ASP A 491 18.38 38.94 2.18
N GLN A 492 17.13 39.06 2.63
CA GLN A 492 16.35 37.94 3.14
C GLN A 492 16.12 36.87 2.06
N GLY A 493 15.96 37.27 0.79
CA GLY A 493 15.76 36.30 -0.32
C GLY A 493 17.00 35.46 -0.56
N VAL A 494 18.21 36.03 -0.43
CA VAL A 494 19.47 35.29 -0.54
C VAL A 494 19.59 34.26 0.60
N LEU A 495 19.31 34.70 1.84
CA LEU A 495 19.34 33.79 3.00
C LEU A 495 18.35 32.66 2.89
N GLN A 496 17.14 32.97 2.40
CA GLN A 496 16.11 31.92 2.19
C GLN A 496 16.56 30.90 1.14
N HIS A 497 17.13 31.36 0.03
CA HIS A 497 17.66 30.46 -1.00
C HIS A 497 18.73 29.50 -0.47
N VAL A 498 19.63 30.00 0.40
CA VAL A 498 20.65 29.18 1.06
C VAL A 498 19.99 28.14 2.00
N LEU A 499 19.02 28.58 2.83
CA LEU A 499 18.29 27.68 3.73
C LEU A 499 17.54 26.59 2.96
N ASP A 500 16.85 26.96 1.87
CA ASP A 500 16.14 25.99 1.02
C ASP A 500 17.10 24.94 0.44
N SER A 501 18.33 25.35 0.07
CA SER A 501 19.36 24.41 -0.41
C SER A 501 19.80 23.42 0.69
N LEU A 502 20.00 23.92 1.93
CA LEU A 502 20.33 23.05 3.08
C LEU A 502 19.17 22.10 3.40
N ASP A 503 17.91 22.56 3.36
CA ASP A 503 16.73 21.76 3.60
C ASP A 503 16.58 20.60 2.60
N VAL A 504 16.86 20.84 1.32
CA VAL A 504 16.85 19.80 0.28
C VAL A 504 17.90 18.73 0.58
N GLU A 505 19.13 19.13 0.93
CA GLU A 505 20.20 18.18 1.24
C GLU A 505 19.88 17.37 2.50
N GLU A 506 19.42 18.03 3.56
CA GLU A 506 19.02 17.39 4.81
C GLU A 506 17.89 16.38 4.57
N SER A 507 16.87 16.73 3.77
CA SER A 507 15.76 15.84 3.45
C SER A 507 16.19 14.56 2.70
N VAL A 508 17.26 14.63 1.90
CA VAL A 508 17.83 13.45 1.23
C VAL A 508 18.52 12.53 2.24
N LEU A 509 19.29 13.11 3.17
CA LEU A 509 19.98 12.36 4.22
C LEU A 509 19.01 11.72 5.22
N GLU A 510 17.92 12.41 5.58
CA GLU A 510 16.89 11.87 6.48
C GLU A 510 16.17 10.66 5.90
N ARG A 511 15.82 10.70 4.61
CA ARG A 511 15.21 9.55 3.95
C ARG A 511 16.12 8.32 3.96
N SER A 512 17.40 8.52 3.64
CA SER A 512 18.37 7.43 3.69
C SER A 512 18.60 6.87 5.10
N ALA A 513 18.50 7.72 6.14
CA ALA A 513 18.62 7.31 7.53
C ALA A 513 17.36 6.59 8.06
N GLN A 514 16.15 7.05 7.65
CA GLN A 514 14.89 6.39 8.03
C GLN A 514 14.82 4.97 7.46
N ASP A 515 15.22 4.79 6.21
CA ASP A 515 15.33 3.47 5.59
C ASP A 515 16.28 2.56 6.40
N SER A 516 17.43 3.08 6.85
CA SER A 516 18.42 2.31 7.63
C SER A 516 18.01 2.06 9.10
N THR A 517 17.15 2.88 9.69
CA THR A 517 16.71 2.73 11.10
C THR A 517 15.55 1.72 11.21
N ALA A 518 14.63 1.73 10.24
CA ALA A 518 13.58 0.73 10.14
C ALA A 518 14.15 -0.69 9.96
N GLU A 519 15.33 -0.81 9.38
CA GLU A 519 16.07 -2.05 9.14
C GLU A 519 16.76 -2.59 10.40
N ARG A 520 17.24 -1.73 11.31
CA ARG A 520 17.91 -2.14 12.55
C ARG A 520 16.98 -2.78 13.59
N GLU A 521 15.68 -2.57 13.50
CA GLU A 521 14.69 -3.22 14.38
C GLU A 521 14.35 -4.66 13.93
N VAL A 522 14.76 -5.06 12.74
CA VAL A 522 14.62 -6.43 12.25
C VAL A 522 15.93 -7.16 12.50
N ASP A 523 15.91 -8.12 13.41
CA ASP A 523 17.05 -8.99 13.73
C ASP A 523 17.53 -9.65 12.43
N LEU A 524 18.72 -9.28 11.95
CA LEU A 524 19.34 -9.70 10.69
C LEU A 524 19.84 -11.17 10.72
N VAL A 525 19.22 -12.00 11.52
CA VAL A 525 19.43 -13.46 11.44
C VAL A 525 18.69 -13.94 10.19
N PRO A 526 19.37 -14.58 9.21
CA PRO A 526 18.69 -15.13 8.04
C PRO A 526 17.56 -16.04 8.51
N SER A 527 16.33 -15.59 8.33
CA SER A 527 15.16 -16.44 8.56
C SER A 527 15.30 -17.59 7.58
N GLY A 528 15.58 -18.77 8.13
CA GLY A 528 16.00 -19.93 7.37
C GLY A 528 15.01 -20.36 6.30
N ASP A 529 15.06 -19.75 5.14
CA ASP A 529 14.52 -20.31 3.91
C ASP A 529 15.48 -21.37 3.32
N ARG A 530 16.28 -21.98 4.21
CA ARG A 530 17.11 -23.18 3.95
C ARG A 530 16.29 -24.32 3.34
N GLY A 531 14.96 -24.21 3.37
CA GLY A 531 14.03 -25.21 2.89
C GLY A 531 13.70 -25.16 1.38
N ARG A 532 13.91 -24.04 0.68
CA ARG A 532 13.44 -23.88 -0.70
C ARG A 532 14.53 -24.04 -1.77
N CYS A 533 15.78 -23.73 -1.48
CA CYS A 533 16.87 -23.90 -2.43
C CYS A 533 17.67 -25.16 -2.14
N ALA A 534 17.67 -26.10 -3.09
CA ALA A 534 18.41 -27.35 -3.00
C ALA A 534 19.94 -27.10 -2.94
N ASP A 535 20.42 -26.10 -3.69
CA ASP A 535 21.84 -25.78 -3.76
C ASP A 535 22.34 -25.20 -2.43
N LEU A 536 21.61 -24.27 -1.81
CA LEU A 536 21.98 -23.73 -0.49
C LEU A 536 21.99 -24.78 0.62
N ARG A 537 21.21 -25.86 0.48
CA ARG A 537 21.25 -27.00 1.40
C ARG A 537 22.45 -27.93 1.16
N THR A 538 22.84 -28.05 -0.09
CA THR A 538 23.96 -28.92 -0.48
C THR A 538 25.30 -28.30 -0.12
N TYR A 539 25.47 -27.00 -0.32
CA TYR A 539 26.73 -26.30 -0.07
C TYR A 539 26.73 -25.60 1.30
N VAL A 540 26.73 -26.38 2.38
CA VAL A 540 26.73 -25.88 3.78
C VAL A 540 28.14 -25.61 4.28
N ASP A 541 29.08 -26.57 4.03
CA ASP A 541 30.43 -26.48 4.50
C ASP A 541 31.30 -25.66 3.55
N ALA A 542 32.04 -24.69 4.10
CA ALA A 542 32.89 -23.82 3.32
C ALA A 542 34.21 -24.53 2.99
N PRO A 543 34.61 -24.67 1.72
CA PRO A 543 35.92 -25.16 1.33
C PRO A 543 37.01 -24.18 1.75
N ARG A 544 38.27 -24.64 1.73
CA ARG A 544 39.40 -23.73 2.00
C ARG A 544 39.52 -22.68 0.90
N PRO A 545 39.70 -21.40 1.26
CA PRO A 545 39.93 -20.33 0.28
C PRO A 545 41.19 -20.63 -0.55
N ARG A 546 41.11 -20.40 -1.86
CA ARG A 546 42.28 -20.56 -2.75
C ARG A 546 43.28 -19.42 -2.61
N THR A 547 42.75 -18.19 -2.50
CA THR A 547 43.52 -16.94 -2.40
C THR A 547 43.00 -16.11 -1.24
N PRO A 548 43.40 -16.41 0.04
CA PRO A 548 42.91 -15.70 1.22
C PRO A 548 43.17 -14.19 1.18
N GLU A 549 44.16 -13.76 0.39
CA GLU A 549 44.61 -12.38 0.26
C GLU A 549 43.67 -11.50 -0.60
N GLY A 550 42.83 -12.11 -1.44
CA GLY A 550 41.94 -11.34 -2.33
C GLY A 550 41.37 -12.10 -3.53
N CYS A 551 40.80 -11.36 -4.44
CA CYS A 551 40.27 -11.88 -5.70
C CYS A 551 41.40 -12.46 -6.56
N GLU A 552 41.31 -13.75 -6.93
CA GLU A 552 42.37 -14.49 -7.66
C GLU A 552 42.79 -13.73 -8.94
N GLN A 553 41.84 -13.35 -9.81
CA GLN A 553 42.15 -12.65 -11.05
C GLN A 553 42.52 -11.17 -10.86
N CYS A 554 41.94 -10.48 -9.89
CA CYS A 554 42.36 -9.10 -9.63
C CYS A 554 43.79 -9.02 -9.09
N LEU A 555 44.26 -10.02 -8.34
CA LEU A 555 45.63 -10.10 -7.88
C LEU A 555 46.57 -10.32 -9.06
N ASP A 556 46.23 -11.17 -10.02
CA ASP A 556 47.01 -11.43 -11.22
C ASP A 556 47.04 -10.21 -12.17
N ASP A 557 45.90 -9.52 -12.31
CA ASP A 557 45.76 -8.35 -13.20
C ASP A 557 46.22 -7.03 -12.57
N GLY A 558 46.55 -7.03 -11.28
CA GLY A 558 46.92 -5.81 -10.53
C GLY A 558 45.76 -4.81 -10.35
N THR A 559 44.51 -5.28 -10.40
CA THR A 559 43.31 -4.45 -10.28
C THR A 559 42.73 -4.48 -8.86
N SER A 560 41.96 -3.47 -8.49
CA SER A 560 41.29 -3.37 -7.19
C SER A 560 39.89 -3.97 -7.24
N TRP A 561 39.41 -4.39 -6.07
CA TRP A 561 38.05 -4.91 -5.88
C TRP A 561 37.31 -4.12 -4.79
N VAL A 562 35.97 -4.23 -4.77
CA VAL A 562 35.10 -3.59 -3.77
C VAL A 562 34.82 -4.58 -2.65
N HIS A 563 34.25 -5.76 -2.95
CA HIS A 563 34.01 -6.83 -2.00
C HIS A 563 34.39 -8.19 -2.57
N LEU A 564 34.67 -9.15 -1.68
CA LEU A 564 35.06 -10.48 -2.03
C LEU A 564 33.95 -11.50 -1.80
N ARG A 565 33.88 -12.48 -2.68
CA ARG A 565 32.95 -13.61 -2.61
C ARG A 565 33.71 -14.90 -2.78
N MET A 566 33.36 -15.90 -1.98
CA MET A 566 33.96 -17.22 -2.06
C MET A 566 32.98 -18.24 -2.63
N CYS A 567 33.40 -18.99 -3.62
CA CYS A 567 32.64 -20.12 -4.13
C CYS A 567 32.56 -21.25 -3.13
N MET A 568 31.35 -21.66 -2.75
CA MET A 568 31.10 -22.72 -1.78
C MET A 568 31.41 -24.14 -2.33
N ALA A 569 31.56 -24.27 -3.64
CA ALA A 569 31.90 -25.56 -4.26
C ALA A 569 33.44 -25.81 -4.31
N CYS A 570 34.25 -24.75 -4.57
CA CYS A 570 35.67 -24.95 -4.87
C CYS A 570 36.63 -24.01 -4.13
N GLY A 571 36.15 -23.07 -3.31
CA GLY A 571 36.98 -22.12 -2.56
C GLY A 571 37.61 -20.99 -3.37
N TYR A 572 37.22 -20.83 -4.64
CA TYR A 572 37.64 -19.70 -5.48
C TYR A 572 37.16 -18.37 -4.86
N ILE A 573 38.07 -17.38 -4.78
CA ILE A 573 37.75 -16.02 -4.31
C ILE A 573 37.69 -15.11 -5.52
N GLY A 574 36.49 -14.58 -5.77
CA GLY A 574 36.24 -13.61 -6.84
C GLY A 574 35.71 -12.29 -6.27
N CYS A 575 35.95 -11.19 -6.97
CA CYS A 575 35.36 -9.91 -6.62
C CYS A 575 33.87 -9.87 -6.99
N CYS A 576 33.10 -9.10 -6.22
CA CYS A 576 31.65 -8.96 -6.39
C CYS A 576 31.30 -8.24 -7.70
N ASP A 577 30.02 -8.23 -8.03
CA ASP A 577 29.52 -7.58 -9.26
C ASP A 577 29.63 -6.05 -9.25
N SER A 578 29.88 -5.44 -8.10
CA SER A 578 30.22 -4.01 -7.96
C SER A 578 31.67 -3.69 -8.31
N SER A 579 32.53 -4.72 -8.37
CA SER A 579 33.94 -4.57 -8.77
C SER A 579 34.09 -4.53 -10.29
N PRO A 580 35.08 -3.81 -10.81
CA PRO A 580 35.31 -3.74 -12.27
C PRO A 580 35.45 -5.11 -12.95
N GLY A 581 36.08 -6.07 -12.28
CA GLY A 581 36.36 -7.40 -12.84
C GLY A 581 35.20 -8.39 -12.77
N GLN A 582 34.25 -8.25 -11.81
CA GLN A 582 33.06 -9.11 -11.64
C GLN A 582 33.36 -10.62 -11.63
N HIS A 583 34.49 -11.02 -11.06
CA HIS A 583 35.05 -12.35 -11.22
C HIS A 583 34.23 -13.46 -10.55
N SER A 584 33.40 -13.13 -9.52
CA SER A 584 32.46 -14.10 -8.95
C SER A 584 31.36 -14.53 -9.91
N ALA A 585 30.77 -13.59 -10.63
CA ALA A 585 29.76 -13.90 -11.66
C ALA A 585 30.39 -14.60 -12.86
N ALA A 586 31.60 -14.17 -13.28
CA ALA A 586 32.35 -14.82 -14.36
C ALA A 586 32.69 -16.28 -14.01
N HIS A 587 33.09 -16.54 -12.75
CA HIS A 587 33.37 -17.90 -12.26
C HIS A 587 32.12 -18.78 -12.31
N TRP A 588 30.96 -18.28 -11.84
CA TRP A 588 29.70 -19.02 -11.93
C TRP A 588 29.33 -19.35 -13.39
N HIS A 589 29.43 -18.39 -14.28
CA HIS A 589 29.15 -18.60 -15.72
C HIS A 589 30.09 -19.63 -16.37
N GLY A 590 31.34 -19.73 -15.89
CA GLY A 590 32.33 -20.65 -16.45
C GLY A 590 32.32 -22.05 -15.82
N THR A 591 31.89 -22.17 -14.55
CA THR A 591 31.97 -23.43 -13.80
C THR A 591 30.63 -24.01 -13.39
N GLU A 592 29.55 -23.25 -13.53
CA GLU A 592 28.18 -23.58 -13.05
C GLU A 592 28.10 -23.86 -11.55
N HIS A 593 29.07 -23.41 -10.75
CA HIS A 593 29.03 -23.53 -9.29
C HIS A 593 27.99 -22.58 -8.69
N PRO A 594 26.85 -23.07 -8.17
CA PRO A 594 25.68 -22.23 -7.97
C PRO A 594 25.75 -21.35 -6.72
N VAL A 595 26.58 -21.65 -5.73
CA VAL A 595 26.55 -20.97 -4.41
C VAL A 595 27.85 -20.24 -4.13
N MET A 596 27.72 -18.96 -3.86
CA MET A 596 28.76 -18.08 -3.31
C MET A 596 28.41 -17.64 -1.90
N ARG A 597 29.41 -17.45 -1.03
CA ARG A 597 29.24 -16.76 0.26
C ARG A 597 30.01 -15.45 0.26
N SER A 598 29.66 -14.54 1.15
CA SER A 598 30.53 -13.41 1.43
C SER A 598 31.87 -13.89 2.02
N PHE A 599 32.95 -13.24 1.62
CA PHE A 599 34.30 -13.47 2.17
C PHE A 599 34.78 -12.24 2.98
N GLU A 600 33.86 -11.30 3.25
CA GLU A 600 34.15 -10.14 4.08
C GLU A 600 34.05 -10.50 5.58
N PRO A 601 34.90 -9.92 6.44
CA PRO A 601 34.84 -10.12 7.87
C PRO A 601 33.48 -9.71 8.46
N GLY A 602 32.87 -10.63 9.23
CA GLY A 602 31.56 -10.38 9.86
C GLY A 602 30.33 -10.71 9.00
N GLU A 603 30.51 -11.08 7.73
CA GLU A 603 29.43 -11.49 6.84
C GLU A 603 29.30 -13.02 6.76
N ALA A 604 28.09 -13.56 6.94
CA ALA A 604 27.83 -14.99 6.90
C ALA A 604 26.83 -15.43 5.81
N TRP A 605 26.27 -14.49 5.05
CA TRP A 605 25.25 -14.78 4.04
C TRP A 605 25.83 -15.53 2.83
N ARG A 606 24.96 -16.33 2.19
CA ARG A 606 25.25 -17.09 0.96
C ARG A 606 24.24 -16.71 -0.12
N TRP A 607 24.64 -16.80 -1.37
CA TRP A 607 23.84 -16.50 -2.55
C TRP A 607 23.86 -17.67 -3.52
N CYS A 608 22.69 -18.09 -3.99
CA CYS A 608 22.54 -19.04 -5.07
C CYS A 608 22.26 -18.30 -6.39
N PHE A 609 23.18 -18.37 -7.33
CA PHE A 609 23.05 -17.74 -8.64
C PHE A 609 21.94 -18.35 -9.50
N THR A 610 21.73 -19.67 -9.41
CA THR A 610 20.71 -20.40 -10.18
C THR A 610 19.30 -20.00 -9.79
N HIS A 611 19.02 -19.93 -8.48
CA HIS A 611 17.69 -19.63 -7.94
C HIS A 611 17.53 -18.17 -7.52
N GLN A 612 18.60 -17.38 -7.52
CA GLN A 612 18.65 -15.97 -7.12
C GLN A 612 18.06 -15.71 -5.72
N VAL A 613 18.45 -16.56 -4.75
CA VAL A 613 18.04 -16.51 -3.35
C VAL A 613 19.24 -16.51 -2.41
N THR A 614 19.07 -15.88 -1.23
CA THR A 614 20.04 -15.89 -0.13
C THR A 614 19.71 -16.96 0.91
N GLY A 615 20.73 -17.37 1.69
CA GLY A 615 20.55 -18.30 2.80
C GLY A 615 21.73 -18.34 3.76
#